data_2826d4bc4a2cb85730cd250ad1e69fec
#
_entry.id   2826d4bc4a2cb85730cd250ad1e69fec
#
_cell.length_a   1.000
_cell.length_b   1.000
_cell.length_c   1.000
_cell.angle_alpha   90.00
_cell.angle_beta   90.00
_cell.angle_gamma   90.00
#
_symmetry.space_group_name_H-M   'P 1'
#
loop_
_entity.id
_entity.type
_entity.pdbx_description
1 polymer ?
#
loop_
_entity_poly.entity_id
_entity_poly.type
_entity_poly.pdbx_seq_one_letter_code
_entity_poly.pdbx_strand_id
1 'polypeptide(L)'
;MSIPKCKHFFKKLDKFSVCAMKADPKWIGVEQEPDSFGVYMYVVHGRARIGVPFEKEYFEVKSKDFFSMQHLLQNPVMMETYDDFYMIGFNAINKKEVWDGKLVTEPTLHVSKESHLICFDGNPIVNGKQLERFDYDDLSSDRTYEINLNGGALGVFTECSV
;
A
#
# COMPACT_ATOMS: atom_id res chain seq x y z
N MET A 1 12.29 7.17 29.47
CA MET A 1 12.25 7.08 27.99
C MET A 1 11.52 5.81 27.55
N SER A 2 10.53 5.96 26.71
CA SER A 2 9.87 4.81 26.13
C SER A 2 10.63 4.33 24.89
N ILE A 3 10.70 3.01 24.71
CA ILE A 3 11.26 2.40 23.51
C ILE A 3 10.27 2.63 22.37
N PRO A 4 10.72 3.08 21.18
CA PRO A 4 9.84 3.21 20.02
C PRO A 4 9.15 1.90 19.68
N LYS A 5 7.86 1.96 19.41
CA LYS A 5 7.03 0.79 19.14
C LYS A 5 6.48 0.83 17.72
N CYS A 6 6.22 -0.35 17.19
CA CYS A 6 5.54 -0.51 15.91
C CYS A 6 4.39 -1.51 16.07
N LYS A 7 3.26 -1.16 15.54
CA LYS A 7 2.07 -2.03 15.49
C LYS A 7 1.78 -2.39 14.05
N HIS A 8 1.54 -3.67 13.82
CA HIS A 8 1.16 -4.20 12.51
C HIS A 8 -0.23 -4.79 12.60
N PHE A 9 -0.96 -4.72 11.49
CA PHE A 9 -2.17 -5.52 11.38
C PHE A 9 -2.37 -5.99 9.94
N PHE A 10 -3.05 -7.12 9.79
CA PHE A 10 -3.36 -7.73 8.51
C PHE A 10 -4.84 -8.03 8.43
N LYS A 11 -5.40 -7.80 7.25
CA LYS A 11 -6.75 -8.26 6.91
C LYS A 11 -6.67 -9.06 5.62
N LYS A 12 -6.88 -10.37 5.73
CA LYS A 12 -6.89 -11.26 4.57
C LYS A 12 -8.25 -11.17 3.87
N LEU A 13 -8.21 -10.93 2.57
CA LEU A 13 -9.38 -10.93 1.70
C LEU A 13 -9.28 -12.14 0.77
N ASP A 14 -10.12 -12.22 -0.27
CA ASP A 14 -10.19 -13.40 -1.12
C ASP A 14 -8.87 -13.66 -1.88
N LYS A 15 -8.41 -12.69 -2.65
CA LYS A 15 -7.22 -12.84 -3.52
C LYS A 15 -6.01 -12.04 -3.06
N PHE A 16 -6.17 -11.18 -2.06
CA PHE A 16 -5.13 -10.30 -1.57
C PHE A 16 -5.36 -10.02 -0.09
N SER A 17 -4.39 -9.39 0.53
CA SER A 17 -4.54 -8.89 1.90
C SER A 17 -4.16 -7.42 1.96
N VAL A 18 -4.72 -6.74 2.93
CA VAL A 18 -4.35 -5.36 3.24
C VAL A 18 -3.56 -5.40 4.54
N CYS A 19 -2.43 -4.72 4.56
CA CYS A 19 -1.62 -4.59 5.77
C CYS A 19 -1.52 -3.13 6.17
N ALA A 20 -1.26 -2.90 7.45
CA ALA A 20 -1.01 -1.56 7.94
C ALA A 20 0.06 -1.60 9.02
N MET A 21 0.80 -0.51 9.12
CA MET A 21 1.87 -0.35 10.09
C MET A 21 1.81 1.05 10.68
N LYS A 22 1.79 1.13 12.01
CA LYS A 22 1.94 2.39 12.75
C LYS A 22 3.18 2.29 13.62
N ALA A 23 4.10 3.22 13.47
CA ALA A 23 5.36 3.22 14.21
C ALA A 23 5.62 4.57 14.87
N ASP A 24 6.23 4.52 16.06
CA ASP A 24 6.71 5.71 16.75
C ASP A 24 7.91 6.31 16.00
N PRO A 25 8.24 7.60 16.26
CA PRO A 25 9.49 8.18 15.75
C PRO A 25 10.70 7.38 16.21
N LYS A 26 11.72 7.32 15.36
CA LYS A 26 12.99 6.62 15.62
C LYS A 26 12.84 5.11 15.82
N TRP A 27 11.77 4.52 15.36
CA TRP A 27 11.64 3.07 15.32
C TRP A 27 12.52 2.51 14.21
N ILE A 28 13.22 1.42 14.50
CA ILE A 28 14.03 0.69 13.52
C ILE A 28 13.59 -0.76 13.55
N GLY A 29 13.27 -1.30 12.39
CA GLY A 29 12.90 -2.70 12.24
C GLY A 29 13.51 -3.32 11.01
N VAL A 30 13.78 -4.62 11.10
CA VAL A 30 14.26 -5.43 9.97
C VAL A 30 13.29 -6.59 9.81
N GLU A 31 12.72 -6.70 8.63
CA GLU A 31 11.86 -7.82 8.26
C GLU A 31 12.63 -8.79 7.38
N GLN A 32 12.83 -9.99 7.88
CA GLN A 32 13.48 -11.07 7.12
C GLN A 32 12.48 -11.79 6.24
N GLU A 33 11.21 -11.79 6.63
CA GLU A 33 10.12 -12.33 5.83
C GLU A 33 9.28 -11.16 5.31
N PRO A 34 9.35 -10.87 4.01
CA PRO A 34 8.68 -9.69 3.46
C PRO A 34 7.15 -9.75 3.45
N ASP A 35 6.54 -10.78 4.04
CA ASP A 35 5.08 -10.90 4.14
C ASP A 35 4.43 -9.81 4.97
N SER A 36 5.18 -9.22 5.90
CA SER A 36 4.68 -8.12 6.72
C SER A 36 4.71 -6.77 5.99
N PHE A 37 5.38 -6.71 4.85
CA PHE A 37 5.33 -5.54 3.97
C PHE A 37 4.48 -5.87 2.75
N GLY A 38 3.60 -4.96 2.39
CA GLY A 38 2.82 -5.13 1.17
C GLY A 38 3.70 -5.05 -0.08
N VAL A 39 3.18 -5.60 -1.16
CA VAL A 39 3.80 -5.47 -2.49
C VAL A 39 3.80 -4.00 -2.92
N TYR A 40 2.74 -3.29 -2.59
CA TYR A 40 2.60 -1.85 -2.80
C TYR A 40 2.25 -1.18 -1.48
N MET A 41 2.84 -0.02 -1.23
CA MET A 41 2.64 0.72 0.00
C MET A 41 2.24 2.16 -0.27
N TYR A 42 1.33 2.66 0.55
CA TYR A 42 0.91 4.06 0.58
C TYR A 42 1.21 4.66 1.95
N VAL A 43 1.93 5.77 1.98
CA VAL A 43 2.25 6.46 3.23
C VAL A 43 1.12 7.43 3.57
N VAL A 44 0.40 7.15 4.64
CA VAL A 44 -0.68 8.02 5.12
C VAL A 44 -0.10 9.22 5.85
N HIS A 45 0.93 9.01 6.67
CA HIS A 45 1.48 10.04 7.53
C HIS A 45 2.94 9.75 7.90
N GLY A 46 3.75 10.81 7.95
CA GLY A 46 5.11 10.75 8.46
C GLY A 46 6.16 10.53 7.39
N ARG A 47 7.40 10.32 7.85
CA ARG A 47 8.57 10.07 7.01
C ARG A 47 9.34 8.87 7.55
N ALA A 48 9.92 8.11 6.63
CA ALA A 48 10.75 6.96 6.98
C ALA A 48 11.80 6.73 5.89
N ARG A 49 12.79 5.92 6.24
CA ARG A 49 13.79 5.41 5.32
C ARG A 49 13.61 3.90 5.21
N ILE A 50 13.59 3.40 3.99
CA ILE A 50 13.42 1.96 3.69
C ILE A 50 14.58 1.53 2.81
N GLY A 51 15.09 0.34 3.02
CA GLY A 51 16.11 -0.18 2.15
C GLY A 51 16.52 -1.61 2.45
N VAL A 52 17.50 -2.08 1.68
CA VAL A 52 18.11 -3.40 1.83
C VAL A 52 19.48 -3.21 2.47
N PRO A 53 19.66 -3.61 3.75
CA PRO A 53 20.90 -3.31 4.47
C PRO A 53 22.17 -3.88 3.81
N PHE A 54 22.07 -5.06 3.19
CA PHE A 54 23.22 -5.70 2.55
C PHE A 54 23.67 -5.00 1.28
N GLU A 55 22.76 -4.31 0.60
CA GLU A 55 23.07 -3.58 -0.63
C GLU A 55 23.36 -2.11 -0.37
N LYS A 56 23.18 -1.64 0.87
CA LYS A 56 23.31 -0.24 1.26
C LYS A 56 22.48 0.72 0.41
N GLU A 57 21.39 0.21 -0.15
CA GLU A 57 20.45 1.00 -0.91
C GLU A 57 19.26 1.39 -0.04
N TYR A 58 19.07 2.68 0.14
CA TYR A 58 17.98 3.22 0.94
C TYR A 58 17.26 4.31 0.16
N PHE A 59 15.95 4.40 0.38
CA PHE A 59 15.14 5.48 -0.17
C PHE A 59 14.25 6.06 0.93
N GLU A 60 13.97 7.34 0.82
CA GLU A 60 13.08 8.01 1.76
C GLU A 60 11.65 8.03 1.23
N VAL A 61 10.70 7.84 2.15
CA VAL A 61 9.27 7.90 1.86
C VAL A 61 8.63 8.92 2.80
N LYS A 62 7.59 9.57 2.32
CA LYS A 62 6.87 10.59 3.07
C LYS A 62 5.37 10.52 2.78
N SER A 63 4.60 11.28 3.52
CA SER A 63 3.13 11.35 3.38
C SER A 63 2.70 11.50 1.92
N LYS A 64 1.76 10.68 1.50
CA LYS A 64 1.18 10.59 0.16
C LYS A 64 2.05 9.85 -0.87
N ASP A 65 3.22 9.37 -0.50
CA ASP A 65 4.02 8.54 -1.40
C ASP A 65 3.36 7.17 -1.58
N PHE A 66 3.44 6.69 -2.81
CA PHE A 66 2.99 5.36 -3.19
C PHE A 66 4.13 4.67 -3.94
N PHE A 67 4.48 3.47 -3.52
CA PHE A 67 5.64 2.78 -4.09
C PHE A 67 5.46 1.27 -4.08
N SER A 68 6.20 0.60 -4.97
CA SER A 68 6.22 -0.85 -5.05
C SER A 68 7.40 -1.41 -4.27
N MET A 69 7.14 -2.50 -3.55
CA MET A 69 8.16 -3.28 -2.85
C MET A 69 8.49 -4.58 -3.57
N GLN A 70 7.90 -4.84 -4.73
CA GLN A 70 8.04 -6.13 -5.42
C GLN A 70 9.49 -6.54 -5.64
N HIS A 71 10.34 -5.59 -6.01
CA HIS A 71 11.76 -5.84 -6.27
C HIS A 71 12.58 -6.09 -5.00
N LEU A 72 12.05 -5.79 -3.82
CA LEU A 72 12.73 -5.95 -2.54
C LEU A 72 12.29 -7.21 -1.78
N LEU A 73 11.25 -7.90 -2.24
CA LEU A 73 10.61 -8.98 -1.48
C LEU A 73 11.48 -10.22 -1.28
N GLN A 74 12.61 -10.34 -1.95
CA GLN A 74 13.53 -11.48 -1.80
C GLN A 74 14.66 -11.21 -0.81
N ASN A 75 14.72 -10.01 -0.25
CA ASN A 75 15.80 -9.57 0.63
C ASN A 75 15.23 -9.11 1.97
N PRO A 76 16.00 -9.21 3.06
CA PRO A 76 15.62 -8.53 4.30
C PRO A 76 15.50 -7.03 4.05
N VAL A 77 14.43 -6.43 4.56
CA VAL A 77 14.15 -5.01 4.39
C VAL A 77 14.24 -4.32 5.75
N MET A 78 14.99 -3.22 5.81
CA MET A 78 15.11 -2.39 7.00
C MET A 78 14.27 -1.13 6.84
N MET A 79 13.62 -0.71 7.90
CA MET A 79 12.91 0.56 7.96
C MET A 79 13.31 1.33 9.21
N GLU A 80 13.52 2.62 9.05
CA GLU A 80 13.76 3.56 10.13
C GLU A 80 12.80 4.74 9.99
N THR A 81 12.03 5.02 11.04
CA THR A 81 11.07 6.12 11.02
C THR A 81 11.69 7.38 11.61
N TYR A 82 11.38 8.53 11.02
CA TYR A 82 11.80 9.84 11.54
C TYR A 82 10.70 10.50 12.36
N ASP A 83 9.45 10.29 11.98
CA ASP A 83 8.27 10.86 12.61
C ASP A 83 7.31 9.74 13.02
N ASP A 84 6.21 10.09 13.68
CA ASP A 84 5.07 9.19 13.77
C ASP A 84 4.70 8.75 12.35
N PHE A 85 4.69 7.44 12.11
CA PHE A 85 4.61 6.90 10.77
C PHE A 85 3.42 5.95 10.63
N TYR A 86 2.64 6.13 9.57
CA TYR A 86 1.51 5.26 9.24
C TYR A 86 1.54 4.91 7.77
N MET A 87 1.55 3.63 7.48
CA MET A 87 1.67 3.11 6.13
C MET A 87 0.66 1.98 5.92
N ILE A 88 0.02 1.94 4.76
CA ILE A 88 -0.95 0.91 4.40
C ILE A 88 -0.48 0.25 3.12
N GLY A 89 -0.60 -1.06 3.06
CA GLY A 89 -0.14 -1.82 1.92
C GLY A 89 -1.14 -2.80 1.35
N PHE A 90 -0.98 -3.06 0.07
CA PHE A 90 -1.60 -4.16 -0.66
C PHE A 90 -0.59 -5.30 -0.70
N ASN A 91 -1.03 -6.49 -0.32
CA ASN A 91 -0.18 -7.66 -0.25
C ASN A 91 -0.80 -8.80 -1.06
N ALA A 92 -0.02 -9.37 -1.98
CA ALA A 92 -0.45 -10.54 -2.74
C ALA A 92 -0.45 -11.77 -1.84
N ILE A 93 -1.52 -12.56 -1.88
CA ILE A 93 -1.58 -13.81 -1.13
C ILE A 93 -0.59 -14.82 -1.72
N ASN A 94 -0.54 -14.90 -3.05
CA ASN A 94 0.44 -15.73 -3.74
C ASN A 94 1.61 -14.85 -4.17
N LYS A 95 2.77 -15.05 -3.56
CA LYS A 95 3.98 -14.26 -3.80
C LYS A 95 4.56 -14.39 -5.21
N LYS A 96 4.15 -15.41 -5.96
CA LYS A 96 4.58 -15.59 -7.35
C LYS A 96 3.77 -14.74 -8.32
N GLU A 97 2.65 -14.19 -7.88
CA GLU A 97 1.84 -13.31 -8.70
C GLU A 97 2.49 -11.94 -8.80
N VAL A 98 2.48 -11.38 -10.00
CA VAL A 98 2.92 -10.00 -10.24
C VAL A 98 1.68 -9.13 -10.38
N TRP A 99 1.67 -8.04 -9.67
CA TRP A 99 0.56 -7.09 -9.68
C TRP A 99 1.02 -5.74 -10.21
N ASP A 100 0.14 -5.09 -10.95
CA ASP A 100 0.32 -3.70 -11.36
C ASP A 100 -0.57 -2.83 -10.47
N GLY A 101 0.04 -1.92 -9.72
CA GLY A 101 -0.65 -1.02 -8.82
C GLY A 101 -0.36 0.43 -9.13
N LYS A 102 -1.39 1.25 -9.00
CA LYS A 102 -1.26 2.70 -9.20
C LYS A 102 -2.26 3.45 -8.34
N LEU A 103 -1.95 4.71 -8.02
CA LEU A 103 -2.94 5.61 -7.42
C LEU A 103 -3.87 6.14 -8.50
N VAL A 104 -5.13 6.30 -8.15
CA VAL A 104 -6.11 6.96 -9.02
C VAL A 104 -5.85 8.46 -8.96
N THR A 105 -5.64 9.08 -10.11
CA THR A 105 -5.36 10.52 -10.22
C THR A 105 -6.39 11.26 -11.07
N GLU A 106 -7.19 10.53 -11.85
CA GLU A 106 -8.14 11.10 -12.79
C GLU A 106 -9.59 10.96 -12.30
N PRO A 107 -10.52 11.84 -12.73
CA PRO A 107 -11.91 11.76 -12.32
C PRO A 107 -12.67 10.57 -12.92
N THR A 108 -12.09 9.91 -13.91
CA THR A 108 -12.64 8.69 -14.49
C THR A 108 -11.57 7.63 -14.54
N LEU A 109 -11.98 6.39 -14.30
CA LEU A 109 -11.09 5.23 -14.36
C LEU A 109 -11.68 4.20 -15.31
N HIS A 110 -10.98 3.93 -16.42
CA HIS A 110 -11.34 2.85 -17.33
C HIS A 110 -10.55 1.60 -16.98
N VAL A 111 -11.24 0.50 -16.79
CA VAL A 111 -10.65 -0.78 -16.38
C VAL A 111 -10.70 -1.75 -17.54
N SER A 112 -9.55 -2.14 -18.07
CA SER A 112 -9.44 -3.08 -19.18
C SER A 112 -9.41 -4.54 -18.74
N LYS A 113 -9.02 -4.80 -17.50
CA LYS A 113 -9.00 -6.13 -16.87
C LYS A 113 -9.63 -6.05 -15.50
N GLU A 114 -10.09 -7.19 -14.98
CA GLU A 114 -10.55 -7.25 -13.60
C GLU A 114 -9.47 -6.73 -12.64
N SER A 115 -9.86 -5.82 -11.77
CA SER A 115 -8.96 -5.13 -10.87
C SER A 115 -9.59 -4.99 -9.49
N HIS A 116 -8.79 -4.60 -8.52
CA HIS A 116 -9.25 -4.34 -7.17
C HIS A 116 -8.96 -2.89 -6.80
N LEU A 117 -9.94 -2.24 -6.18
CA LEU A 117 -9.83 -0.87 -5.72
C LEU A 117 -9.77 -0.86 -4.19
N ILE A 118 -8.81 -0.14 -3.62
CA ILE A 118 -8.64 -0.04 -2.17
C ILE A 118 -8.58 1.42 -1.78
N CYS A 119 -9.34 1.78 -0.73
CA CYS A 119 -9.27 3.11 -0.14
C CYS A 119 -8.17 3.14 0.92
N PHE A 120 -7.16 3.98 0.71
CA PHE A 120 -6.06 4.17 1.65
C PHE A 120 -6.32 5.31 2.63
N ASP A 121 -7.03 6.34 2.21
CA ASP A 121 -7.25 7.52 3.03
C ASP A 121 -8.46 8.33 2.57
N GLY A 122 -9.06 9.07 3.50
CA GLY A 122 -10.18 9.97 3.22
C GLY A 122 -11.48 9.23 2.94
N ASN A 123 -12.38 9.91 2.25
CA ASN A 123 -13.70 9.39 1.90
C ASN A 123 -13.98 9.59 0.40
N PRO A 124 -13.22 8.94 -0.48
CA PRO A 124 -13.46 9.04 -1.91
C PRO A 124 -14.80 8.42 -2.29
N ILE A 125 -15.35 8.90 -3.40
CA ILE A 125 -16.64 8.44 -3.92
C ILE A 125 -16.40 7.78 -5.28
N VAL A 126 -16.86 6.54 -5.43
CA VAL A 126 -16.73 5.76 -6.66
C VAL A 126 -18.13 5.37 -7.14
N ASN A 127 -18.53 5.86 -8.32
CA ASN A 127 -19.88 5.68 -8.86
C ASN A 127 -20.97 6.00 -7.83
N GLY A 128 -20.80 7.11 -7.10
CA GLY A 128 -21.75 7.56 -6.09
C GLY A 128 -21.66 6.87 -4.74
N LYS A 129 -20.80 5.85 -4.59
CA LYS A 129 -20.60 5.16 -3.31
C LYS A 129 -19.39 5.73 -2.58
N GLN A 130 -19.62 6.21 -1.36
CA GLN A 130 -18.55 6.72 -0.51
C GLN A 130 -17.79 5.57 0.15
N LEU A 131 -16.46 5.61 0.10
CA LEU A 131 -15.59 4.61 0.69
C LEU A 131 -14.90 5.17 1.93
N GLU A 132 -14.56 4.29 2.86
CA GLU A 132 -13.75 4.58 4.02
C GLU A 132 -12.41 3.86 3.92
N ARG A 133 -11.45 4.24 4.76
CA ARG A 133 -10.15 3.57 4.80
C ARG A 133 -10.32 2.07 4.96
N PHE A 134 -9.58 1.31 4.17
CA PHE A 134 -9.61 -0.16 4.05
C PHE A 134 -10.81 -0.72 3.29
N ASP A 135 -11.78 0.09 2.91
CA ASP A 135 -12.82 -0.39 2.02
C ASP A 135 -12.21 -0.76 0.66
N TYR A 136 -12.72 -1.81 0.08
CA TYR A 136 -12.29 -2.30 -1.22
C TYR A 136 -13.48 -2.62 -2.10
N ASP A 137 -13.24 -2.65 -3.40
CA ASP A 137 -14.25 -3.00 -4.38
C ASP A 137 -13.58 -3.76 -5.53
N ASP A 138 -14.29 -4.72 -6.09
CA ASP A 138 -13.84 -5.43 -7.28
C ASP A 138 -14.34 -4.70 -8.50
N LEU A 139 -13.43 -4.38 -9.42
CA LEU A 139 -13.73 -3.63 -10.63
C LEU A 139 -13.83 -4.60 -11.81
N SER A 140 -14.95 -4.56 -12.51
CA SER A 140 -15.18 -5.39 -13.69
C SER A 140 -14.42 -4.85 -14.90
N SER A 141 -13.94 -5.77 -15.74
CA SER A 141 -13.29 -5.41 -17.01
C SER A 141 -14.22 -4.67 -17.95
N ASP A 142 -13.63 -3.84 -18.81
CA ASP A 142 -14.32 -3.08 -19.86
C ASP A 142 -15.40 -2.14 -19.32
N ARG A 143 -15.19 -1.58 -18.14
CA ARG A 143 -16.08 -0.59 -17.54
C ARG A 143 -15.33 0.68 -17.18
N THR A 144 -16.06 1.78 -17.14
CA THR A 144 -15.57 3.08 -16.72
C THR A 144 -16.25 3.46 -15.41
N TYR A 145 -15.46 3.92 -14.45
CA TYR A 145 -15.91 4.33 -13.13
C TYR A 145 -15.71 5.82 -12.93
N GLU A 146 -16.69 6.47 -12.34
CA GLU A 146 -16.59 7.88 -11.98
C GLU A 146 -15.97 7.97 -10.58
N ILE A 147 -14.93 8.78 -10.47
CA ILE A 147 -14.14 8.90 -9.24
C ILE A 147 -14.17 10.35 -8.76
N ASN A 148 -14.53 10.54 -7.51
CA ASN A 148 -14.27 11.78 -6.80
C ASN A 148 -13.42 11.45 -5.58
N LEU A 149 -12.14 11.80 -5.62
CA LEU A 149 -11.22 11.49 -4.54
C LEU A 149 -11.57 12.20 -3.24
N ASN A 150 -12.22 13.36 -3.32
CA ASN A 150 -12.65 14.11 -2.15
C ASN A 150 -11.53 14.32 -1.13
N GLY A 151 -10.31 14.58 -1.62
CA GLY A 151 -9.11 14.73 -0.79
C GLY A 151 -8.51 13.41 -0.29
N GLY A 152 -9.08 12.28 -0.66
CA GLY A 152 -8.61 10.96 -0.25
C GLY A 152 -7.67 10.31 -1.25
N ALA A 153 -7.35 9.05 -1.03
CA ALA A 153 -6.45 8.26 -1.86
C ALA A 153 -7.02 6.86 -2.14
N LEU A 154 -6.99 6.49 -3.41
CA LEU A 154 -7.42 5.17 -3.90
C LEU A 154 -6.29 4.51 -4.66
N GLY A 155 -6.09 3.22 -4.42
CA GLY A 155 -5.19 2.40 -5.22
C GLY A 155 -5.98 1.43 -6.07
N VAL A 156 -5.51 1.21 -7.30
CA VAL A 156 -6.06 0.20 -8.23
C VAL A 156 -4.99 -0.83 -8.49
N PHE A 157 -5.33 -2.10 -8.32
CA PHE A 157 -4.42 -3.23 -8.42
C PHE A 157 -4.95 -4.25 -9.41
N THR A 158 -4.13 -4.58 -10.39
CA THR A 158 -4.47 -5.51 -11.45
C THR A 158 -3.44 -6.63 -11.49
N GLU A 159 -3.90 -7.88 -11.48
CA GLU A 159 -3.01 -9.02 -11.61
C GLU A 159 -2.46 -9.08 -13.03
N CYS A 160 -1.14 -9.15 -13.14
CA CYS A 160 -0.47 -9.31 -14.43
C CYS A 160 -0.43 -10.79 -14.79
N SER A 161 -1.04 -11.13 -15.91
CA SER A 161 -0.93 -12.50 -16.45
C SER A 161 0.48 -12.73 -16.95
N VAL A 162 1.07 -13.80 -16.51
CA VAL A 162 2.37 -14.25 -17.01
C VAL A 162 2.13 -15.12 -18.25
#